data_e8489fbf178e374f050cf051f2b3ccbc
#
_entry.id   e8489fbf178e374f050cf051f2b3ccbc
#
_cell.length_a   1.000
_cell.length_b   1.000
_cell.length_c   1.000
_cell.angle_alpha   90.00
_cell.angle_beta   90.00
_cell.angle_gamma   90.00
#
_symmetry.space_group_name_H-M   'P 1'
#
loop_
_entity.id
_entity.type
_entity.pdbx_description
1 polymer ?
#
loop_
_entity_poly.entity_id
_entity_poly.type
_entity_poly.pdbx_seq_one_letter_code
_entity_poly.pdbx_strand_id
1 'polypeptide(L)'
;RNSCWGFCWFNNIAIAVAKQRQLGTVKKVAIVDIDLHFGDGTSNIFQDNPDVSYYHLYNLNGLEQFLSINQDCDLVAVSAGFDMHVEDWGLILSTKDYTTIGKMVAEHASKYCSGKFFAVLEGGYNHRVLGKNVKALLEGFDMR
;
A
#
# COMPACT_ATOMS: atom_id res chain seq x y z
N ARG A 1 -1.63 -18.63 6.53
CA ARG A 1 -3.12 -18.58 6.59
C ARG A 1 -3.69 -18.92 7.98
N ASN A 2 -2.94 -19.57 8.85
CA ASN A 2 -3.43 -20.10 10.14
C ASN A 2 -2.76 -19.47 11.35
N SER A 3 -2.05 -18.35 11.20
CA SER A 3 -1.40 -17.62 12.28
C SER A 3 -1.66 -16.13 12.15
N CYS A 4 -1.66 -15.42 13.26
CA CYS A 4 -1.71 -13.97 13.32
C CYS A 4 -0.50 -13.46 14.11
N TRP A 5 0.08 -12.35 13.69
CA TRP A 5 1.16 -11.68 14.38
C TRP A 5 1.21 -10.19 13.95
N GLY A 6 2.18 -9.42 14.41
CA GLY A 6 2.32 -8.02 14.02
C GLY A 6 1.16 -7.15 14.52
N PHE A 7 0.61 -7.47 15.69
CA PHE A 7 -0.55 -6.78 16.30
C PHE A 7 -1.86 -6.90 15.51
N CYS A 8 -1.90 -7.73 14.45
CA CYS A 8 -3.08 -7.90 13.59
C CYS A 8 -3.71 -9.27 13.76
N TRP A 9 -5.00 -9.31 14.10
CA TRP A 9 -5.82 -10.53 14.11
C TRP A 9 -6.37 -10.88 12.73
N PHE A 10 -6.63 -9.85 11.91
CA PHE A 10 -7.15 -9.98 10.56
C PHE A 10 -6.23 -9.25 9.59
N ASN A 11 -6.08 -9.81 8.39
CA ASN A 11 -5.42 -9.13 7.29
C ASN A 11 -6.45 -8.25 6.56
N ASN A 12 -6.61 -7.00 7.04
CA ASN A 12 -7.66 -6.10 6.58
C ASN A 12 -7.55 -5.78 5.09
N ILE A 13 -6.33 -5.57 4.58
CA ILE A 13 -6.13 -5.27 3.16
C ILE A 13 -6.46 -6.49 2.29
N ALA A 14 -6.06 -7.70 2.70
CA ALA A 14 -6.38 -8.91 1.96
C ALA A 14 -7.88 -9.20 1.94
N ILE A 15 -8.59 -8.97 3.07
CA ILE A 15 -10.05 -9.09 3.15
C ILE A 15 -10.72 -8.11 2.19
N ALA A 16 -10.30 -6.85 2.19
CA ALA A 16 -10.85 -5.82 1.31
C ALA A 16 -10.64 -6.17 -0.17
N VAL A 17 -9.42 -6.54 -0.56
CA VAL A 17 -9.09 -6.96 -1.92
C VAL A 17 -9.90 -8.20 -2.34
N ALA A 18 -9.93 -9.24 -1.50
CA ALA A 18 -10.70 -10.45 -1.80
C ALA A 18 -12.20 -10.15 -1.97
N LYS A 19 -12.75 -9.26 -1.14
CA LYS A 19 -14.16 -8.84 -1.23
C LYS A 19 -14.46 -8.10 -2.52
N GLN A 20 -13.63 -7.16 -2.94
CA GLN A 20 -13.84 -6.42 -4.19
C GLN A 20 -13.76 -7.35 -5.40
N ARG A 21 -12.83 -8.29 -5.40
CA ARG A 21 -12.74 -9.32 -6.45
C ARG A 21 -13.95 -10.26 -6.46
N GLN A 22 -14.42 -10.71 -5.29
CA GLN A 22 -15.63 -11.54 -5.17
C GLN A 22 -16.88 -10.85 -5.71
N LEU A 23 -16.99 -9.54 -5.53
CA LEU A 23 -18.10 -8.72 -6.06
C LEU A 23 -18.01 -8.50 -7.57
N GLY A 24 -16.91 -8.88 -8.21
CA GLY A 24 -16.67 -8.66 -9.64
C GLY A 24 -16.41 -7.19 -10.01
N THR A 25 -16.17 -6.31 -9.02
CA THR A 25 -15.89 -4.89 -9.24
C THR A 25 -14.49 -4.65 -9.79
N VAL A 26 -13.55 -5.54 -9.46
CA VAL A 26 -12.17 -5.54 -9.94
C VAL A 26 -11.70 -6.99 -10.15
N LYS A 27 -10.77 -7.17 -11.09
CA LYS A 27 -10.12 -8.45 -11.34
C LYS A 27 -8.66 -8.39 -10.92
N LYS A 28 -7.89 -7.48 -11.50
CA LYS A 28 -6.46 -7.31 -11.25
C LYS A 28 -6.19 -6.24 -10.21
N VAL A 29 -5.37 -6.55 -9.21
CA VAL A 29 -5.05 -5.64 -8.10
C VAL A 29 -3.55 -5.55 -7.90
N ALA A 30 -3.04 -4.32 -7.79
CA ALA A 30 -1.69 -4.03 -7.33
C ALA A 30 -1.74 -3.64 -5.85
N ILE A 31 -1.06 -4.39 -4.98
CA ILE A 31 -0.92 -4.08 -3.56
C ILE A 31 0.45 -3.46 -3.32
N VAL A 32 0.46 -2.23 -2.82
CA VAL A 32 1.65 -1.48 -2.40
C VAL A 32 1.70 -1.46 -0.88
N ASP A 33 2.72 -2.04 -0.31
CA ASP A 33 2.94 -2.11 1.13
C ASP A 33 4.07 -1.16 1.51
N ILE A 34 3.73 -0.12 2.28
CA ILE A 34 4.67 0.89 2.76
C ILE A 34 4.92 0.81 4.28
N ASP A 35 4.50 -0.29 4.90
CA ASP A 35 4.90 -0.62 6.27
C ASP A 35 6.38 -1.06 6.33
N LEU A 36 7.04 -0.84 7.44
CA LEU A 36 8.42 -1.27 7.66
C LEU A 36 8.55 -2.80 7.60
N HIS A 37 7.54 -3.50 8.13
CA HIS A 37 7.55 -4.94 8.26
C HIS A 37 7.00 -5.60 7.01
N PHE A 38 7.72 -6.58 6.48
CA PHE A 38 7.26 -7.34 5.31
C PHE A 38 5.92 -8.01 5.60
N GLY A 39 4.92 -7.72 4.76
CA GLY A 39 3.57 -8.24 4.89
C GLY A 39 3.46 -9.70 4.41
N ASP A 40 4.14 -10.64 5.08
CA ASP A 40 4.15 -12.05 4.73
C ASP A 40 2.74 -12.67 4.68
N GLY A 41 1.84 -12.23 5.55
CA GLY A 41 0.45 -12.65 5.52
C GLY A 41 -0.25 -12.29 4.21
N THR A 42 -0.10 -11.05 3.74
CA THR A 42 -0.65 -10.58 2.46
C THR A 42 0.02 -11.30 1.29
N SER A 43 1.35 -11.38 1.29
CA SER A 43 2.12 -12.09 0.29
C SER A 43 1.69 -13.56 0.17
N ASN A 44 1.60 -14.28 1.30
CA ASN A 44 1.20 -15.69 1.33
C ASN A 44 -0.26 -15.94 0.91
N ILE A 45 -1.17 -14.99 1.16
CA ILE A 45 -2.57 -15.13 0.75
C ILE A 45 -2.69 -15.08 -0.77
N PHE A 46 -1.90 -14.24 -1.42
CA PHE A 46 -2.02 -13.98 -2.86
C PHE A 46 -0.89 -14.59 -3.72
N GLN A 47 0.11 -15.28 -3.15
CA GLN A 47 1.29 -15.80 -3.86
C GLN A 47 0.97 -16.63 -5.11
N ASP A 48 -0.12 -17.40 -5.07
CA ASP A 48 -0.54 -18.26 -6.18
C ASP A 48 -1.64 -17.62 -7.05
N ASN A 49 -1.90 -16.33 -6.87
CA ASN A 49 -2.95 -15.63 -7.59
C ASN A 49 -2.35 -14.66 -8.63
N PRO A 50 -2.37 -15.01 -9.92
CA PRO A 50 -1.74 -14.21 -10.96
C PRO A 50 -2.42 -12.85 -11.21
N ASP A 51 -3.61 -12.65 -10.66
CA ASP A 51 -4.35 -11.38 -10.77
C ASP A 51 -4.06 -10.42 -9.61
N VAL A 52 -3.22 -10.79 -8.63
CA VAL A 52 -2.85 -9.91 -7.51
C VAL A 52 -1.34 -9.82 -7.40
N SER A 53 -0.81 -8.64 -7.66
CA SER A 53 0.61 -8.33 -7.48
C SER A 53 0.83 -7.68 -6.12
N TYR A 54 1.88 -8.08 -5.40
CA TYR A 54 2.26 -7.51 -4.11
C TYR A 54 3.68 -6.96 -4.17
N TYR A 55 3.86 -5.73 -3.67
CA TYR A 55 5.16 -5.08 -3.55
C TYR A 55 5.33 -4.49 -2.15
N HIS A 56 6.38 -4.91 -1.46
CA HIS A 56 6.85 -4.27 -0.24
C HIS A 56 7.86 -3.19 -0.59
N LEU A 57 7.69 -1.99 -0.04
CA LEU A 57 8.49 -0.82 -0.38
C LEU A 57 9.94 -0.96 0.12
N TYR A 58 10.88 -0.98 -0.80
CA TYR A 58 12.31 -0.87 -0.49
C TYR A 58 12.86 0.53 -0.80
N ASN A 59 12.35 1.15 -1.86
CA ASN A 59 12.69 2.51 -2.28
C ASN A 59 11.67 3.01 -3.32
N LEU A 60 11.70 4.33 -3.60
CA LEU A 60 10.75 4.94 -4.53
C LEU A 60 10.95 4.49 -5.99
N ASN A 61 12.19 4.23 -6.42
CA ASN A 61 12.44 3.73 -7.77
C ASN A 61 11.83 2.34 -7.99
N GLY A 62 11.91 1.47 -6.98
CA GLY A 62 11.27 0.15 -7.01
C GLY A 62 9.75 0.24 -7.06
N LEU A 63 9.15 1.22 -6.36
CA LEU A 63 7.72 1.49 -6.46
C LEU A 63 7.33 1.93 -7.88
N GLU A 64 8.10 2.83 -8.49
CA GLU A 64 7.88 3.27 -9.87
C GLU A 64 7.92 2.09 -10.85
N GLN A 65 8.93 1.23 -10.72
CA GLN A 65 9.05 0.02 -11.53
C GLN A 65 7.87 -0.94 -11.32
N PHE A 66 7.49 -1.19 -10.07
CA PHE A 66 6.34 -2.03 -9.76
C PHE A 66 5.05 -1.51 -10.39
N LEU A 67 4.79 -0.22 -10.26
CA LEU A 67 3.62 0.41 -10.89
C LEU A 67 3.70 0.32 -12.41
N SER A 68 4.89 0.52 -13.01
CA SER A 68 5.06 0.48 -14.47
C SER A 68 4.74 -0.87 -15.11
N ILE A 69 4.92 -1.97 -14.39
CA ILE A 69 4.59 -3.33 -14.88
C ILE A 69 3.16 -3.78 -14.54
N ASN A 70 2.41 -2.99 -13.74
CA ASN A 70 1.03 -3.27 -13.34
C ASN A 70 0.03 -2.29 -13.97
N GLN A 71 0.25 -1.88 -15.23
CA GLN A 71 -0.61 -0.93 -15.93
C GLN A 71 -1.99 -1.49 -16.32
N ASP A 72 -2.18 -2.79 -16.19
CA ASP A 72 -3.43 -3.49 -16.46
C ASP A 72 -4.23 -3.80 -15.19
N CYS A 73 -3.85 -3.19 -14.05
CA CYS A 73 -4.61 -3.36 -12.81
C CYS A 73 -5.90 -2.52 -12.81
N ASP A 74 -6.91 -3.04 -12.13
CA ASP A 74 -8.20 -2.37 -11.94
C ASP A 74 -8.27 -1.58 -10.63
N LEU A 75 -7.33 -1.82 -9.72
CA LEU A 75 -7.32 -1.26 -8.37
C LEU A 75 -5.89 -1.22 -7.82
N VAL A 76 -5.53 -0.13 -7.16
CA VAL A 76 -4.34 -0.08 -6.28
C VAL A 76 -4.79 -0.11 -4.82
N ALA A 77 -4.26 -1.04 -4.04
CA ALA A 77 -4.49 -1.13 -2.61
C ALA A 77 -3.19 -0.81 -1.86
N VAL A 78 -3.25 -0.01 -0.80
CA VAL A 78 -2.07 0.43 -0.04
C VAL A 78 -2.16 -0.05 1.40
N SER A 79 -1.21 -0.89 1.84
CA SER A 79 -0.93 -1.11 3.26
C SER A 79 -0.12 0.08 3.76
N ALA A 80 -0.81 1.02 4.40
CA ALA A 80 -0.26 2.32 4.76
C ALA A 80 0.33 2.29 6.19
N GLY A 81 1.54 1.70 6.32
CA GLY A 81 2.38 1.82 7.50
C GLY A 81 3.23 3.10 7.46
N PHE A 82 3.44 3.70 8.61
CA PHE A 82 4.20 4.94 8.77
C PHE A 82 5.43 4.76 9.65
N ASP A 83 5.73 3.55 10.03
CA ASP A 83 6.87 3.17 10.86
C ASP A 83 8.21 3.14 10.10
N MET A 84 8.21 3.26 8.76
CA MET A 84 9.42 3.53 7.96
C MET A 84 9.97 4.95 8.15
N HIS A 85 9.25 5.87 8.84
CA HIS A 85 9.67 7.26 8.97
C HIS A 85 11.02 7.42 9.69
N VAL A 86 11.80 8.47 9.32
CA VAL A 86 13.12 8.77 9.91
C VAL A 86 13.09 9.04 11.41
N GLU A 87 11.95 9.39 11.96
CA GLU A 87 11.73 9.57 13.41
C GLU A 87 10.88 8.42 14.00
N ASP A 88 10.71 7.31 13.32
CA ASP A 88 10.05 6.09 13.79
C ASP A 88 11.03 4.91 13.71
N TRP A 89 10.56 3.70 13.71
CA TRP A 89 11.40 2.49 13.81
C TRP A 89 12.30 2.25 12.59
N GLY A 90 11.84 2.60 11.40
CA GLY A 90 12.55 2.28 10.15
C GLY A 90 13.70 3.22 9.81
N LEU A 91 13.65 4.48 10.26
CA LEU A 91 14.68 5.50 10.00
C LEU A 91 15.01 5.71 8.51
N ILE A 92 14.01 5.54 7.62
CA ILE A 92 14.22 5.50 6.15
C ILE A 92 13.52 6.66 5.45
N LEU A 93 12.20 6.80 5.61
CA LEU A 93 11.37 7.74 4.85
C LEU A 93 11.20 9.08 5.57
N SER A 94 11.28 10.17 4.81
CA SER A 94 10.85 11.48 5.28
C SER A 94 9.33 11.67 5.10
N THR A 95 8.76 12.67 5.77
CA THR A 95 7.35 13.06 5.55
C THR A 95 7.06 13.37 4.07
N LYS A 96 8.02 13.97 3.35
CA LYS A 96 7.89 14.28 1.93
C LYS A 96 7.80 13.02 1.05
N ASP A 97 8.45 11.93 1.46
CA ASP A 97 8.40 10.69 0.69
C ASP A 97 6.99 10.10 0.69
N TYR A 98 6.24 10.23 1.79
CA TYR A 98 4.82 9.83 1.81
C TYR A 98 3.96 10.64 0.84
N THR A 99 4.22 11.95 0.67
CA THR A 99 3.55 12.76 -0.37
C THR A 99 3.89 12.22 -1.78
N THR A 100 5.16 11.91 -2.02
CA THR A 100 5.60 11.35 -3.30
C THR A 100 4.94 9.99 -3.59
N ILE A 101 4.89 9.10 -2.59
CA ILE A 101 4.22 7.79 -2.71
C ILE A 101 2.73 7.98 -3.01
N GLY A 102 2.06 8.85 -2.27
CA GLY A 102 0.64 9.15 -2.50
C GLY A 102 0.37 9.63 -3.92
N LYS A 103 1.20 10.55 -4.41
CA LYS A 103 1.13 11.07 -5.79
C LYS A 103 1.31 9.95 -6.82
N MET A 104 2.35 9.12 -6.68
CA MET A 104 2.61 8.01 -7.61
C MET A 104 1.43 7.03 -7.68
N VAL A 105 0.84 6.68 -6.53
CA VAL A 105 -0.34 5.81 -6.45
C VAL A 105 -1.55 6.45 -7.13
N ALA A 106 -1.84 7.72 -6.83
CA ALA A 106 -2.99 8.42 -7.38
C ALA A 106 -2.89 8.65 -8.90
N GLU A 107 -1.71 9.04 -9.39
CA GLU A 107 -1.45 9.19 -10.84
C GLU A 107 -1.61 7.85 -11.57
N HIS A 108 -1.04 6.77 -11.01
CA HIS A 108 -1.19 5.44 -11.59
C HIS A 108 -2.66 4.99 -11.61
N ALA A 109 -3.36 5.13 -10.49
CA ALA A 109 -4.77 4.75 -10.38
C ALA A 109 -5.66 5.58 -11.33
N SER A 110 -5.40 6.88 -11.45
CA SER A 110 -6.11 7.76 -12.38
C SER A 110 -5.93 7.32 -13.83
N LYS A 111 -4.70 6.94 -14.20
CA LYS A 111 -4.35 6.59 -15.57
C LYS A 111 -4.82 5.19 -15.97
N TYR A 112 -4.73 4.21 -15.08
CA TYR A 112 -4.87 2.80 -15.41
C TYR A 112 -6.03 2.09 -14.71
N CYS A 113 -6.44 2.55 -13.51
CA CYS A 113 -7.44 1.88 -12.68
C CYS A 113 -8.77 2.67 -12.59
N SER A 114 -9.02 3.61 -13.51
CA SER A 114 -10.21 4.50 -13.46
C SER A 114 -10.34 5.27 -12.15
N GLY A 115 -9.21 5.65 -11.56
CA GLY A 115 -9.12 6.37 -10.29
C GLY A 115 -9.35 5.50 -9.05
N LYS A 116 -9.45 4.18 -9.20
CA LYS A 116 -9.74 3.28 -8.06
C LYS A 116 -8.47 2.97 -7.28
N PHE A 117 -8.42 3.44 -6.06
CA PHE A 117 -7.45 3.03 -5.05
C PHE A 117 -8.04 3.18 -3.65
N PHE A 118 -7.46 2.51 -2.67
CA PHE A 118 -7.73 2.71 -1.26
C PHE A 118 -6.48 2.43 -0.43
N ALA A 119 -6.47 2.92 0.80
CA ALA A 119 -5.41 2.63 1.76
C ALA A 119 -6.01 2.11 3.07
N VAL A 120 -5.29 1.20 3.72
CA VAL A 120 -5.57 0.70 5.07
C VAL A 120 -4.45 1.16 5.97
N LEU A 121 -4.79 1.84 7.07
CA LEU A 121 -3.81 2.26 8.07
C LEU A 121 -3.26 1.03 8.78
N GLU A 122 -1.94 0.91 8.78
CA GLU A 122 -1.19 -0.18 9.43
C GLU A 122 -0.28 0.38 10.54
N GLY A 123 1.04 0.14 10.47
CA GLY A 123 2.02 0.58 11.46
C GLY A 123 2.23 2.09 11.51
N GLY A 124 2.98 2.53 12.50
CA GLY A 124 3.32 3.93 12.80
C GLY A 124 3.18 4.20 14.30
N TYR A 125 4.32 4.28 14.99
CA TYR A 125 4.37 4.21 16.45
C TYR A 125 4.87 5.52 17.09
N ASN A 126 5.50 6.40 16.31
CA ASN A 126 5.82 7.74 16.79
C ASN A 126 4.65 8.70 16.55
N HIS A 127 3.84 8.91 17.57
CA HIS A 127 2.64 9.76 17.51
C HIS A 127 2.95 11.24 17.22
N ARG A 128 4.21 11.69 17.38
CA ARG A 128 4.60 13.08 17.07
C ARG A 128 4.61 13.35 15.57
N VAL A 129 4.88 12.33 14.77
CA VAL A 129 5.02 12.44 13.31
C VAL A 129 3.91 11.71 12.55
N LEU A 130 3.23 10.73 13.15
CA LEU A 130 2.22 9.91 12.50
C LEU A 130 1.16 10.77 11.77
N GLY A 131 0.56 11.74 12.46
CA GLY A 131 -0.47 12.61 11.87
C GLY A 131 0.03 13.43 10.68
N LYS A 132 1.31 13.88 10.74
CA LYS A 132 1.94 14.60 9.61
C LYS A 132 2.16 13.69 8.41
N ASN A 133 2.57 12.46 8.65
CA ASN A 133 2.86 11.48 7.60
C ASN A 133 1.57 10.98 6.94
N VAL A 134 0.52 10.71 7.72
CA VAL A 134 -0.82 10.40 7.19
C VAL A 134 -1.33 11.56 6.32
N LYS A 135 -1.24 12.80 6.81
CA LYS A 135 -1.61 13.99 6.05
C LYS A 135 -0.82 14.09 4.75
N ALA A 136 0.49 13.89 4.80
CA ALA A 136 1.36 13.95 3.62
C ALA A 136 0.97 12.92 2.55
N LEU A 137 0.64 11.69 2.95
CA LEU A 137 0.15 10.65 2.02
C LEU A 137 -1.17 11.08 1.37
N LEU A 138 -2.12 11.60 2.17
CA LEU A 138 -3.41 12.08 1.67
C LEU A 138 -3.26 13.28 0.73
N GLU A 139 -2.37 14.23 1.04
CA GLU A 139 -2.03 15.34 0.14
C GLU A 139 -1.49 14.82 -1.20
N GLY A 140 -0.64 13.78 -1.17
CA GLY A 140 -0.18 13.12 -2.38
C GLY A 140 -1.32 12.50 -3.20
N PHE A 141 -2.32 11.91 -2.57
CA PHE A 141 -3.50 11.36 -3.24
C PHE A 141 -4.34 12.43 -3.95
N ASP A 142 -4.33 13.67 -3.46
CA ASP A 142 -5.07 14.79 -4.06
C ASP A 142 -4.30 15.49 -5.21
N MET A 143 -3.00 15.24 -5.38
CA MET A 143 -2.14 15.83 -6.42
C MET A 143 -2.32 15.16 -7.79
N ARG A 144 -3.55 14.98 -8.24
CA ARG A 144 -3.90 14.36 -9.53
C ARG A 144 -3.88 15.34 -10.67
#